data_073de3e444aa8c8864f578ad49666bd8
#
_entry.id   073de3e444aa8c8864f578ad49666bd8
#
_cell.length_a   1.000
_cell.length_b   1.000
_cell.length_c   1.000
_cell.angle_alpha   90.00
_cell.angle_beta   90.00
_cell.angle_gamma   90.00
#
_symmetry.space_group_name_H-M   'P 1'
#
loop_
_entity.id
_entity.type
_entity.pdbx_description
1 polymer ?
#
loop_
_entity_poly.entity_id
_entity_poly.type
_entity_poly.pdbx_seq_one_letter_code
_entity_poly.pdbx_strand_id
1 'polypeptide(L)'
;MSELSIYLDFRAQPGEPPTATDYDDGVRLVQAAERLGFAHVWTTEQHGVDDGYLPAQLPMLAALARETSTIRLGTAVILLPLTHPRRVVEEACVVDVLSHGRLTLGLGAGNYPNEFRIFGADPSGRRQAMDEGVPFIKAGLSGGILPDGSPVNVPPVQQPIPLVLGGLLRGPAGRAARLADGHFAYSYLDPELELARFYRETLRPSLERHGRGPEFRLIFASVIWASDHAEREWRETVGPAFIYQQRKYAEWEAGMPSAGGYAFSGDVDDLRKRLLIGRPAQIADRLLGLREAYPFCEIVVWARLPGVPAELALAHLETLAGEVAPALADRPAP
;
A
#
# COMPACT_ATOMS: atom_id res chain seq x y z
N MET A 1 18.54 4.21 5.79
CA MET A 1 17.87 5.31 5.05
C MET A 1 16.45 4.87 4.77
N SER A 2 15.48 5.77 4.88
CA SER A 2 14.10 5.45 4.50
C SER A 2 13.95 5.48 2.99
N GLU A 3 13.30 4.46 2.43
CA GLU A 3 13.04 4.34 0.99
C GLU A 3 11.75 5.08 0.63
N LEU A 4 11.72 5.75 -0.51
CA LEU A 4 10.49 6.24 -1.13
C LEU A 4 9.94 5.21 -2.10
N SER A 5 8.64 5.01 -2.06
CA SER A 5 7.90 4.08 -2.90
C SER A 5 6.59 4.70 -3.37
N ILE A 6 5.98 4.13 -4.39
CA ILE A 6 4.71 4.62 -4.91
C ILE A 6 3.57 3.65 -4.67
N TYR A 7 2.35 4.20 -4.57
CA TYR A 7 1.08 3.50 -4.43
C TYR A 7 0.20 3.80 -5.65
N LEU A 8 -0.32 2.78 -6.31
CA LEU A 8 -1.07 2.95 -7.56
C LEU A 8 -2.27 2.00 -7.63
N ASP A 9 -3.43 2.56 -7.93
CA ASP A 9 -4.71 1.85 -8.03
C ASP A 9 -5.28 1.75 -9.45
N PHE A 10 -4.63 2.36 -10.44
CA PHE A 10 -5.02 2.37 -11.86
C PHE A 10 -6.40 2.94 -12.17
N ARG A 11 -7.00 3.69 -11.23
CA ARG A 11 -8.31 4.30 -11.47
C ARG A 11 -8.27 5.36 -12.56
N ALA A 12 -9.37 5.41 -13.31
CA ALA A 12 -9.65 6.39 -14.34
C ALA A 12 -10.02 7.77 -13.77
N GLN A 13 -10.39 8.68 -14.66
CA GLN A 13 -11.04 9.95 -14.31
C GLN A 13 -12.37 9.71 -13.59
N PRO A 14 -12.75 10.53 -12.59
CA PRO A 14 -14.02 10.40 -11.91
C PRO A 14 -15.21 10.36 -12.86
N GLY A 15 -16.03 9.30 -12.76
CA GLY A 15 -17.23 9.12 -13.58
C GLY A 15 -16.99 8.53 -14.97
N GLU A 16 -15.77 8.16 -15.32
CA GLU A 16 -15.42 7.52 -16.58
C GLU A 16 -14.99 6.06 -16.34
N PRO A 17 -15.35 5.12 -17.23
CA PRO A 17 -14.83 3.77 -17.17
C PRO A 17 -13.32 3.77 -17.52
N PRO A 18 -12.53 2.89 -16.91
CA PRO A 18 -11.10 2.81 -17.21
C PRO A 18 -10.89 2.34 -18.66
N THR A 19 -9.85 2.90 -19.27
CA THR A 19 -9.45 2.60 -20.65
C THR A 19 -8.03 2.01 -20.67
N ALA A 20 -7.60 1.52 -21.83
CA ALA A 20 -6.20 1.11 -22.00
C ALA A 20 -5.22 2.26 -21.69
N THR A 21 -5.59 3.50 -22.04
CA THR A 21 -4.75 4.69 -21.78
C THR A 21 -4.51 4.92 -20.28
N ASP A 22 -5.48 4.63 -19.41
CA ASP A 22 -5.30 4.78 -17.96
C ASP A 22 -4.29 3.78 -17.43
N TYR A 23 -4.29 2.55 -17.97
CA TYR A 23 -3.29 1.54 -17.65
C TYR A 23 -1.92 1.89 -18.23
N ASP A 24 -1.85 2.40 -19.46
CA ASP A 24 -0.60 2.86 -20.09
C ASP A 24 0.02 4.01 -19.28
N ASP A 25 -0.78 4.98 -18.83
CA ASP A 25 -0.33 6.05 -17.94
C ASP A 25 0.19 5.50 -16.59
N GLY A 26 -0.49 4.51 -16.02
CA GLY A 26 -0.02 3.82 -14.82
C GLY A 26 1.35 3.17 -15.03
N VAL A 27 1.55 2.47 -16.14
CA VAL A 27 2.84 1.86 -16.51
C VAL A 27 3.92 2.93 -16.69
N ARG A 28 3.62 4.04 -17.38
CA ARG A 28 4.55 5.17 -17.54
C ARG A 28 4.98 5.79 -16.21
N LEU A 29 4.05 5.93 -15.26
CA LEU A 29 4.34 6.41 -13.90
C LEU A 29 5.30 5.46 -13.17
N VAL A 30 5.09 4.15 -13.26
CA VAL A 30 5.97 3.14 -12.65
C VAL A 30 7.37 3.18 -13.27
N GLN A 31 7.48 3.27 -14.59
CA GLN A 31 8.76 3.40 -15.28
C GLN A 31 9.48 4.70 -14.92
N ALA A 32 8.76 5.80 -14.73
CA ALA A 32 9.32 7.06 -14.25
C ALA A 32 9.80 6.92 -12.80
N ALA A 33 9.02 6.32 -11.92
CA ALA A 33 9.42 6.05 -10.54
C ALA A 33 10.70 5.18 -10.47
N GLU A 34 10.82 4.16 -11.32
CA GLU A 34 12.04 3.36 -11.43
C GLU A 34 13.25 4.21 -11.80
N ARG A 35 13.14 5.05 -12.85
CA ARG A 35 14.24 5.95 -13.27
C ARG A 35 14.62 6.96 -12.21
N LEU A 36 13.66 7.40 -11.40
CA LEU A 36 13.85 8.35 -10.30
C LEU A 36 14.38 7.68 -9.02
N GLY A 37 14.53 6.35 -9.00
CA GLY A 37 15.10 5.61 -7.86
C GLY A 37 14.11 5.29 -6.74
N PHE A 38 12.80 5.29 -7.01
CA PHE A 38 11.82 4.77 -6.06
C PHE A 38 12.03 3.27 -5.82
N ALA A 39 11.83 2.83 -4.59
CA ALA A 39 12.17 1.48 -4.17
C ALA A 39 11.13 0.43 -4.59
N HIS A 40 9.83 0.74 -4.43
CA HIS A 40 8.74 -0.17 -4.79
C HIS A 40 7.63 0.57 -5.56
N VAL A 41 6.89 -0.20 -6.36
CA VAL A 41 5.49 0.09 -6.68
C VAL A 41 4.59 -0.87 -5.89
N TRP A 42 3.66 -0.31 -5.13
CA TRP A 42 2.63 -1.05 -4.40
C TRP A 42 1.30 -0.88 -5.12
N THR A 43 0.69 -1.99 -5.52
CA THR A 43 -0.65 -1.98 -6.11
C THR A 43 -1.70 -2.27 -5.06
N THR A 44 -2.92 -1.82 -5.31
CA THR A 44 -4.05 -1.95 -4.40
C THR A 44 -5.09 -2.91 -4.95
N GLU A 45 -6.08 -3.31 -4.15
CA GLU A 45 -7.16 -4.20 -4.58
C GLU A 45 -8.50 -3.69 -4.06
N GLN A 46 -9.50 -3.67 -4.94
CA GLN A 46 -10.87 -3.38 -4.60
C GLN A 46 -11.82 -4.07 -5.60
N HIS A 47 -12.95 -4.58 -5.11
CA HIS A 47 -13.88 -5.33 -5.93
C HIS A 47 -15.30 -4.78 -5.89
N GLY A 48 -16.04 -4.97 -7.00
CA GLY A 48 -17.44 -4.60 -7.09
C GLY A 48 -17.69 -3.10 -7.00
N VAL A 49 -16.76 -2.29 -7.48
CA VAL A 49 -16.83 -0.83 -7.54
C VAL A 49 -16.89 -0.36 -8.99
N ASP A 50 -17.40 0.86 -9.19
CA ASP A 50 -17.74 1.43 -10.49
C ASP A 50 -16.74 2.48 -10.99
N ASP A 51 -15.60 2.63 -10.32
CA ASP A 51 -14.60 3.66 -10.60
C ASP A 51 -13.28 3.12 -11.20
N GLY A 52 -13.30 1.85 -11.62
CA GLY A 52 -12.14 1.22 -12.26
C GLY A 52 -10.97 0.88 -11.35
N TYR A 53 -11.19 0.83 -10.04
CA TYR A 53 -10.17 0.40 -9.09
C TYR A 53 -9.62 -0.98 -9.45
N LEU A 54 -8.30 -1.18 -9.37
CA LEU A 54 -7.63 -2.41 -9.77
C LEU A 54 -8.16 -3.62 -8.97
N PRO A 55 -8.75 -4.63 -9.65
CA PRO A 55 -9.27 -5.82 -8.97
C PRO A 55 -8.30 -6.99 -8.93
N ALA A 56 -7.18 -6.93 -9.68
CA ALA A 56 -6.29 -8.08 -9.90
C ALA A 56 -4.82 -7.64 -9.86
N GLN A 57 -4.23 -7.63 -8.67
CA GLN A 57 -2.88 -7.12 -8.44
C GLN A 57 -1.80 -7.99 -9.11
N LEU A 58 -1.80 -9.30 -8.88
CA LEU A 58 -0.74 -10.19 -9.40
C LEU A 58 -0.67 -10.22 -10.93
N PRO A 59 -1.77 -10.24 -11.70
CA PRO A 59 -1.74 -10.03 -13.15
C PRO A 59 -1.12 -8.70 -13.55
N MET A 60 -1.45 -7.60 -12.85
CA MET A 60 -0.86 -6.29 -13.14
C MET A 60 0.62 -6.25 -12.79
N LEU A 61 1.03 -6.81 -11.66
CA LEU A 61 2.45 -6.92 -11.29
C LEU A 61 3.25 -7.79 -12.25
N ALA A 62 2.65 -8.84 -12.84
CA ALA A 62 3.28 -9.62 -13.91
C ALA A 62 3.57 -8.77 -15.16
N ALA A 63 2.65 -7.89 -15.55
CA ALA A 63 2.87 -6.94 -16.63
C ALA A 63 3.98 -5.95 -16.27
N LEU A 64 3.91 -5.31 -15.10
CA LEU A 64 4.93 -4.38 -14.62
C LEU A 64 6.32 -5.03 -14.48
N ALA A 65 6.39 -6.32 -14.14
CA ALA A 65 7.64 -7.08 -14.08
C ALA A 65 8.38 -7.11 -15.42
N ARG A 66 7.65 -7.06 -16.53
CA ARG A 66 8.23 -7.04 -17.89
C ARG A 66 8.56 -5.64 -18.40
N GLU A 67 7.90 -4.63 -17.85
CA GLU A 67 8.06 -3.22 -18.21
C GLU A 67 9.12 -2.48 -17.36
N THR A 68 9.66 -3.17 -16.32
CA THR A 68 10.63 -2.62 -15.37
C THR A 68 11.76 -3.62 -15.10
N SER A 69 12.87 -3.16 -14.52
CA SER A 69 14.06 -3.98 -14.30
C SER A 69 14.56 -4.01 -12.85
N THR A 70 14.34 -2.95 -12.08
CA THR A 70 14.96 -2.74 -10.75
C THR A 70 13.96 -2.42 -9.65
N ILE A 71 12.88 -1.69 -9.95
CA ILE A 71 11.87 -1.34 -8.95
C ILE A 71 11.20 -2.62 -8.42
N ARG A 72 11.05 -2.70 -7.10
CA ARG A 72 10.38 -3.83 -6.46
C ARG A 72 8.88 -3.72 -6.66
N LEU A 73 8.20 -4.85 -6.66
CA LEU A 73 6.77 -4.99 -6.95
C LEU A 73 6.05 -5.48 -5.70
N GLY A 74 5.00 -4.78 -5.28
CA GLY A 74 4.31 -5.12 -4.05
C GLY A 74 2.79 -5.13 -4.17
N THR A 75 2.14 -5.98 -3.39
CA THR A 75 0.69 -5.93 -3.19
C THR A 75 0.36 -5.25 -1.85
N ALA A 76 -0.57 -4.31 -1.86
CA ALA A 76 -0.92 -3.57 -0.65
C ALA A 76 -2.44 -3.29 -0.58
N VAL A 77 -3.21 -4.32 -0.34
CA VAL A 77 -2.88 -5.71 -0.01
C VAL A 77 -3.84 -6.67 -0.74
N ILE A 78 -3.42 -7.93 -0.99
CA ILE A 78 -4.37 -8.96 -1.45
C ILE A 78 -5.35 -9.27 -0.33
N LEU A 79 -6.65 -9.31 -0.65
CA LEU A 79 -7.73 -9.62 0.29
C LEU A 79 -7.85 -11.14 0.46
N LEU A 80 -7.01 -11.71 1.34
CA LEU A 80 -6.87 -13.16 1.49
C LEU A 80 -8.19 -13.90 1.75
N PRO A 81 -9.17 -13.37 2.51
CA PRO A 81 -10.45 -14.06 2.70
C PRO A 81 -11.30 -14.23 1.43
N LEU A 82 -10.97 -13.49 0.36
CA LEU A 82 -11.71 -13.53 -0.91
C LEU A 82 -11.05 -14.45 -1.96
N THR A 83 -9.94 -15.10 -1.62
CA THR A 83 -9.19 -15.96 -2.55
C THR A 83 -8.68 -17.22 -1.87
N HIS A 84 -8.27 -18.21 -2.66
CA HIS A 84 -7.70 -19.45 -2.14
C HIS A 84 -6.19 -19.29 -1.89
N PRO A 85 -5.66 -19.63 -0.69
CA PRO A 85 -4.24 -19.44 -0.35
C PRO A 85 -3.26 -20.09 -1.35
N ARG A 86 -3.60 -21.27 -1.88
CA ARG A 86 -2.80 -21.94 -2.93
C ARG A 86 -2.68 -21.07 -4.18
N ARG A 87 -3.80 -20.46 -4.61
CA ARG A 87 -3.79 -19.62 -5.81
C ARG A 87 -2.86 -18.43 -5.63
N VAL A 88 -2.87 -17.81 -4.45
CA VAL A 88 -1.95 -16.72 -4.10
C VAL A 88 -0.50 -17.16 -4.18
N VAL A 89 -0.16 -18.35 -3.66
CA VAL A 89 1.22 -18.91 -3.75
C VAL A 89 1.63 -19.12 -5.21
N GLU A 90 0.80 -19.78 -6.01
CA GLU A 90 1.11 -20.09 -7.42
C GLU A 90 1.33 -18.82 -8.24
N GLU A 91 0.45 -17.84 -8.13
CA GLU A 91 0.57 -16.56 -8.84
C GLU A 91 1.75 -15.73 -8.34
N ALA A 92 1.96 -15.65 -7.03
CA ALA A 92 3.10 -14.93 -6.45
C ALA A 92 4.44 -15.51 -6.93
N CYS A 93 4.59 -16.83 -6.93
CA CYS A 93 5.81 -17.46 -7.42
C CYS A 93 6.07 -17.18 -8.91
N VAL A 94 5.02 -17.18 -9.74
CA VAL A 94 5.14 -16.81 -11.16
C VAL A 94 5.58 -15.37 -11.33
N VAL A 95 4.97 -14.43 -10.58
CA VAL A 95 5.36 -13.00 -10.61
C VAL A 95 6.80 -12.82 -10.13
N ASP A 96 7.20 -13.55 -9.10
CA ASP A 96 8.57 -13.48 -8.57
C ASP A 96 9.60 -13.93 -9.61
N VAL A 97 9.32 -15.03 -10.34
CA VAL A 97 10.15 -15.50 -11.45
C VAL A 97 10.18 -14.48 -12.60
N LEU A 98 9.03 -13.95 -13.02
CA LEU A 98 8.93 -12.95 -14.10
C LEU A 98 9.68 -11.65 -13.76
N SER A 99 9.70 -11.29 -12.50
CA SER A 99 10.36 -10.07 -11.98
C SER A 99 11.84 -10.29 -11.61
N HIS A 100 12.36 -11.52 -11.75
CA HIS A 100 13.72 -11.88 -11.29
C HIS A 100 13.94 -11.62 -9.79
N GLY A 101 12.97 -11.98 -8.94
CA GLY A 101 13.09 -11.89 -7.49
C GLY A 101 12.83 -10.48 -6.94
N ARG A 102 11.86 -9.75 -7.48
CA ARG A 102 11.51 -8.39 -7.02
C ARG A 102 10.15 -8.29 -6.33
N LEU A 103 9.43 -9.40 -6.13
CA LEU A 103 8.11 -9.38 -5.50
C LEU A 103 8.21 -9.22 -3.97
N THR A 104 7.31 -8.43 -3.39
CA THR A 104 6.95 -8.43 -1.96
C THR A 104 5.45 -8.67 -1.85
N LEU A 105 5.04 -9.70 -1.15
CA LEU A 105 3.63 -10.05 -1.01
C LEU A 105 3.01 -9.39 0.21
N GLY A 106 1.99 -8.57 0.00
CA GLY A 106 1.21 -7.97 1.07
C GLY A 106 -0.19 -8.58 1.15
N LEU A 107 -0.62 -8.97 2.35
CA LEU A 107 -1.91 -9.59 2.61
C LEU A 107 -2.72 -8.80 3.64
N GLY A 108 -4.04 -8.79 3.46
CA GLY A 108 -5.00 -8.16 4.35
C GLY A 108 -6.29 -8.95 4.48
N ALA A 109 -7.08 -8.59 5.49
CA ALA A 109 -8.33 -9.28 5.82
C ALA A 109 -9.56 -8.75 5.07
N GLY A 110 -9.45 -7.63 4.37
CA GLY A 110 -10.60 -6.93 3.81
C GLY A 110 -11.54 -6.38 4.90
N ASN A 111 -12.39 -5.48 4.51
CA ASN A 111 -13.36 -4.85 5.43
C ASN A 111 -14.69 -4.49 4.76
N TYR A 112 -14.77 -4.33 3.44
CA TYR A 112 -16.00 -3.89 2.79
C TYR A 112 -17.01 -5.03 2.61
N PRO A 113 -18.21 -4.93 3.19
CA PRO A 113 -19.20 -6.02 3.19
C PRO A 113 -19.62 -6.46 1.79
N ASN A 114 -19.66 -5.51 0.83
CA ASN A 114 -20.05 -5.82 -0.54
C ASN A 114 -19.07 -6.79 -1.22
N GLU A 115 -17.77 -6.67 -0.96
CA GLU A 115 -16.76 -7.59 -1.50
C GLU A 115 -17.01 -9.02 -1.02
N PHE A 116 -17.23 -9.21 0.27
CA PHE A 116 -17.55 -10.52 0.81
C PHE A 116 -18.83 -11.11 0.18
N ARG A 117 -19.86 -10.27 0.01
CA ARG A 117 -21.12 -10.69 -0.61
C ARG A 117 -20.93 -11.15 -2.06
N ILE A 118 -20.21 -10.40 -2.90
CA ILE A 118 -20.02 -10.75 -4.32
C ILE A 118 -19.13 -11.98 -4.52
N PHE A 119 -18.20 -12.24 -3.59
CA PHE A 119 -17.36 -13.44 -3.58
C PHE A 119 -18.00 -14.62 -2.85
N GLY A 120 -19.19 -14.45 -2.27
CA GLY A 120 -19.83 -15.52 -1.48
C GLY A 120 -19.07 -15.89 -0.20
N ALA A 121 -18.23 -15.00 0.29
CA ALA A 121 -17.43 -15.19 1.51
C ALA A 121 -18.16 -14.65 2.75
N ASP A 122 -17.92 -15.27 3.92
CA ASP A 122 -18.46 -14.79 5.20
C ASP A 122 -17.47 -13.80 5.83
N PRO A 123 -17.85 -12.52 6.03
CA PRO A 123 -16.98 -11.54 6.67
C PRO A 123 -16.65 -11.90 8.13
N SER A 124 -17.47 -12.72 8.83
CA SER A 124 -17.17 -13.19 10.17
C SER A 124 -16.00 -14.17 10.21
N GLY A 125 -15.78 -14.92 9.13
CA GLY A 125 -14.68 -15.86 8.95
C GLY A 125 -13.33 -15.22 8.58
N ARG A 126 -13.28 -13.91 8.26
CA ARG A 126 -12.06 -13.24 7.76
C ARG A 126 -10.84 -13.40 8.66
N ARG A 127 -11.04 -13.41 9.99
CA ARG A 127 -9.95 -13.61 10.95
C ARG A 127 -9.37 -15.01 10.84
N GLN A 128 -10.22 -16.02 10.78
CA GLN A 128 -9.82 -17.41 10.63
C GLN A 128 -9.10 -17.62 9.30
N ALA A 129 -9.63 -17.08 8.19
CA ALA A 129 -8.99 -17.14 6.89
C ALA A 129 -7.54 -16.59 6.91
N MET A 130 -7.31 -15.49 7.62
CA MET A 130 -5.96 -14.96 7.83
C MET A 130 -5.09 -15.85 8.71
N ASP A 131 -5.63 -16.38 9.82
CA ASP A 131 -4.87 -17.18 10.78
C ASP A 131 -4.46 -18.56 10.19
N GLU A 132 -5.23 -19.11 9.26
CA GLU A 132 -4.96 -20.36 8.55
C GLU A 132 -4.19 -20.14 7.24
N GLY A 133 -4.60 -19.14 6.46
CA GLY A 133 -4.04 -18.90 5.12
C GLY A 133 -2.66 -18.29 5.13
N VAL A 134 -2.34 -17.38 6.07
CA VAL A 134 -1.01 -16.76 6.12
C VAL A 134 0.11 -17.77 6.38
N PRO A 135 0.01 -18.73 7.33
CA PRO A 135 1.01 -19.78 7.48
C PRO A 135 1.16 -20.69 6.24
N PHE A 136 0.03 -21.01 5.59
CA PHE A 136 0.05 -21.79 4.34
C PHE A 136 0.81 -21.07 3.23
N ILE A 137 0.49 -19.78 3.02
CA ILE A 137 1.17 -18.95 2.02
C ILE A 137 2.65 -18.82 2.37
N LYS A 138 3.00 -18.51 3.61
CA LYS A 138 4.40 -18.36 4.03
C LYS A 138 5.24 -19.61 3.74
N ALA A 139 4.68 -20.80 3.94
CA ALA A 139 5.35 -22.05 3.56
C ALA A 139 5.61 -22.10 2.05
N GLY A 140 4.61 -21.71 1.23
CA GLY A 140 4.73 -21.71 -0.23
C GLY A 140 5.73 -20.67 -0.77
N LEU A 141 5.84 -19.51 -0.12
CA LEU A 141 6.79 -18.46 -0.53
C LEU A 141 8.27 -18.86 -0.37
N SER A 142 8.55 -19.91 0.38
CA SER A 142 9.91 -20.50 0.51
C SER A 142 10.20 -21.57 -0.54
N GLY A 143 9.19 -21.93 -1.36
CA GLY A 143 9.28 -23.08 -2.26
C GLY A 143 9.18 -24.43 -1.51
N GLY A 144 9.15 -25.53 -2.24
CA GLY A 144 9.13 -26.86 -1.66
C GLY A 144 7.74 -27.46 -1.53
N ILE A 145 7.44 -28.07 -0.37
CA ILE A 145 6.17 -28.79 -0.11
C ILE A 145 5.25 -27.91 0.74
N LEU A 146 4.01 -27.77 0.29
CA LEU A 146 2.96 -27.04 1.01
C LEU A 146 2.41 -27.88 2.18
N PRO A 147 1.70 -27.25 3.16
CA PRO A 147 1.13 -27.97 4.30
C PRO A 147 0.15 -29.10 3.95
N ASP A 148 -0.42 -29.10 2.76
CA ASP A 148 -1.29 -30.16 2.24
C ASP A 148 -0.54 -31.34 1.59
N GLY A 149 0.79 -31.34 1.64
CA GLY A 149 1.67 -32.38 1.08
C GLY A 149 1.96 -32.23 -0.41
N SER A 150 1.46 -31.23 -1.09
CA SER A 150 1.70 -31.00 -2.51
C SER A 150 2.92 -30.08 -2.75
N PRO A 151 3.62 -30.22 -3.88
CA PRO A 151 4.73 -29.33 -4.22
C PRO A 151 4.25 -27.95 -4.69
N VAL A 152 5.12 -26.94 -4.54
CA VAL A 152 5.02 -25.67 -5.27
C VAL A 152 5.47 -25.93 -6.71
N ASN A 153 4.58 -25.72 -7.69
CA ASN A 153 4.85 -26.05 -9.10
C ASN A 153 5.98 -25.22 -9.71
N VAL A 154 6.04 -23.95 -9.36
CA VAL A 154 7.06 -22.98 -9.80
C VAL A 154 7.75 -22.44 -8.57
N PRO A 155 8.95 -22.91 -8.22
CA PRO A 155 9.68 -22.35 -7.09
C PRO A 155 10.02 -20.88 -7.32
N PRO A 156 9.92 -20.02 -6.30
CA PRO A 156 10.27 -18.62 -6.43
C PRO A 156 11.78 -18.42 -6.55
N VAL A 157 12.20 -17.29 -7.11
CA VAL A 157 13.62 -16.86 -7.16
C VAL A 157 14.07 -16.46 -5.76
N GLN A 158 13.26 -15.70 -5.05
CA GLN A 158 13.48 -15.35 -3.64
C GLN A 158 13.07 -16.52 -2.74
N GLN A 159 13.87 -16.88 -1.76
CA GLN A 159 13.57 -17.96 -0.83
C GLN A 159 13.81 -17.51 0.61
N PRO A 160 12.79 -16.92 1.26
CA PRO A 160 11.40 -16.73 0.82
C PRO A 160 11.15 -15.41 0.06
N ILE A 161 10.02 -15.33 -0.66
CA ILE A 161 9.44 -14.03 -1.05
C ILE A 161 9.05 -13.29 0.24
N PRO A 162 9.44 -11.99 0.40
CA PRO A 162 9.07 -11.21 1.58
C PRO A 162 7.56 -11.06 1.74
N LEU A 163 7.08 -11.20 2.97
CA LEU A 163 5.67 -11.13 3.32
C LEU A 163 5.39 -9.96 4.27
N VAL A 164 4.45 -9.09 3.91
CA VAL A 164 3.96 -8.01 4.79
C VAL A 164 2.47 -8.17 5.08
N LEU A 165 2.02 -7.74 6.26
CA LEU A 165 0.60 -7.74 6.61
C LEU A 165 0.13 -6.33 6.93
N GLY A 166 -1.06 -5.98 6.43
CA GLY A 166 -1.67 -4.66 6.61
C GLY A 166 -2.63 -4.56 7.78
N GLY A 167 -2.85 -3.34 8.28
CA GLY A 167 -3.92 -2.96 9.18
C GLY A 167 -3.50 -2.30 10.49
N LEU A 168 -4.25 -1.27 10.92
CA LEU A 168 -3.95 -0.42 12.09
C LEU A 168 -4.61 -0.89 13.40
N LEU A 169 -5.10 -2.12 13.47
CA LEU A 169 -5.74 -2.67 14.65
C LEU A 169 -4.82 -3.67 15.39
N ARG A 170 -5.09 -3.89 16.67
CA ARG A 170 -4.33 -4.81 17.55
C ARG A 170 -4.21 -6.23 16.99
N GLY A 171 -5.28 -6.77 16.39
CA GLY A 171 -5.27 -8.11 15.80
C GLY A 171 -4.31 -8.23 14.61
N PRO A 172 -4.45 -7.40 13.56
CA PRO A 172 -3.51 -7.34 12.45
C PRO A 172 -2.06 -7.09 12.88
N ALA A 173 -1.80 -6.14 13.77
CA ALA A 173 -0.46 -5.86 14.29
C ALA A 173 0.18 -7.07 14.98
N GLY A 174 -0.58 -7.76 15.83
CA GLY A 174 -0.12 -9.00 16.50
C GLY A 174 0.15 -10.14 15.52
N ARG A 175 -0.66 -10.26 14.46
CA ARG A 175 -0.43 -11.26 13.40
C ARG A 175 0.82 -10.92 12.59
N ALA A 176 1.00 -9.66 12.21
CA ALA A 176 2.19 -9.22 11.49
C ALA A 176 3.46 -9.49 12.30
N ALA A 177 3.50 -9.11 13.56
CA ALA A 177 4.64 -9.37 14.44
C ALA A 177 4.98 -10.87 14.56
N ARG A 178 3.97 -11.75 14.55
CA ARG A 178 4.17 -13.20 14.66
C ARG A 178 4.59 -13.87 13.36
N LEU A 179 4.00 -13.49 12.21
CA LEU A 179 4.03 -14.27 10.99
C LEU A 179 4.72 -13.60 9.81
N ALA A 180 4.84 -12.27 9.78
CA ALA A 180 5.31 -11.54 8.62
C ALA A 180 6.76 -11.02 8.81
N ASP A 181 7.31 -10.51 7.72
CA ASP A 181 8.63 -9.85 7.67
C ASP A 181 8.49 -8.34 7.80
N GLY A 182 7.26 -7.82 7.73
CA GLY A 182 6.95 -6.42 7.91
C GLY A 182 5.47 -6.14 8.13
N HIS A 183 5.19 -4.87 8.43
CA HIS A 183 3.84 -4.33 8.60
C HIS A 183 3.62 -3.16 7.67
N PHE A 184 2.48 -3.18 6.97
CA PHE A 184 2.04 -2.12 6.08
C PHE A 184 0.94 -1.30 6.78
N ALA A 185 1.27 -0.06 7.15
CA ALA A 185 0.35 0.88 7.77
C ALA A 185 -0.14 1.89 6.72
N TYR A 186 -1.45 2.05 6.57
CA TYR A 186 -2.05 3.08 5.75
C TYR A 186 -2.76 4.10 6.63
N SER A 187 -2.26 5.34 6.65
CA SER A 187 -2.87 6.45 7.37
C SER A 187 -2.73 7.72 6.53
N TYR A 188 -3.82 8.37 6.23
CA TYR A 188 -3.84 9.59 5.42
C TYR A 188 -4.24 10.83 6.22
N LEU A 189 -5.14 10.73 7.17
CA LEU A 189 -5.52 11.85 8.03
C LEU A 189 -4.75 11.80 9.36
N ASP A 190 -4.11 12.91 9.70
CA ASP A 190 -3.31 13.06 10.92
C ASP A 190 -2.26 11.94 11.13
N PRO A 191 -1.47 11.57 10.09
CA PRO A 191 -0.58 10.41 10.17
C PRO A 191 0.43 10.51 11.30
N GLU A 192 0.91 11.71 11.63
CA GLU A 192 1.86 11.92 12.72
C GLU A 192 1.28 11.49 14.08
N LEU A 193 0.01 11.78 14.32
CA LEU A 193 -0.66 11.41 15.57
C LEU A 193 -1.09 9.95 15.58
N GLU A 194 -1.74 9.49 14.49
CA GLU A 194 -2.30 8.14 14.39
C GLU A 194 -1.21 7.07 14.44
N LEU A 195 -0.17 7.20 13.62
CA LEU A 195 0.90 6.19 13.54
C LEU A 195 1.76 6.16 14.79
N ALA A 196 2.09 7.33 15.38
CA ALA A 196 2.85 7.39 16.63
C ALA A 196 2.10 6.68 17.76
N ARG A 197 0.78 6.91 17.89
CA ARG A 197 -0.07 6.23 18.87
C ARG A 197 -0.16 4.73 18.59
N PHE A 198 -0.44 4.35 17.34
CA PHE A 198 -0.54 2.94 16.94
C PHE A 198 0.78 2.19 17.23
N TYR A 199 1.92 2.77 16.86
CA TYR A 199 3.22 2.15 17.13
C TYR A 199 3.45 1.96 18.61
N ARG A 200 3.35 3.02 19.40
CA ARG A 200 3.62 3.00 20.84
C ARG A 200 2.70 2.05 21.61
N GLU A 201 1.39 2.09 21.30
CA GLU A 201 0.36 1.39 22.10
C GLU A 201 0.04 -0.03 21.58
N THR A 202 0.36 -0.33 20.31
CA THR A 202 -0.10 -1.57 19.68
C THR A 202 1.02 -2.36 19.03
N LEU A 203 1.75 -1.76 18.08
CA LEU A 203 2.69 -2.52 17.25
C LEU A 203 3.98 -2.83 18.00
N ARG A 204 4.63 -1.84 18.60
CA ARG A 204 5.88 -2.04 19.34
C ARG A 204 5.75 -3.10 20.45
N PRO A 205 4.73 -3.08 21.34
CA PRO A 205 4.56 -4.16 22.33
C PRO A 205 4.33 -5.55 21.69
N SER A 206 3.78 -5.60 20.48
CA SER A 206 3.62 -6.86 19.75
C SER A 206 4.94 -7.35 19.18
N LEU A 207 5.77 -6.47 18.63
CA LEU A 207 7.12 -6.79 18.13
C LEU A 207 8.02 -7.30 19.26
N GLU A 208 8.06 -6.59 20.38
CA GLU A 208 8.82 -6.97 21.58
C GLU A 208 8.44 -8.35 22.10
N ARG A 209 7.12 -8.65 22.19
CA ARG A 209 6.60 -9.95 22.63
C ARG A 209 7.02 -11.11 21.73
N HIS A 210 7.20 -10.85 20.43
CA HIS A 210 7.59 -11.85 19.44
C HIS A 210 9.09 -11.79 19.08
N GLY A 211 9.88 -11.01 19.81
CA GLY A 211 11.33 -10.89 19.62
C GLY A 211 11.73 -10.37 18.23
N ARG A 212 10.91 -9.46 17.66
CA ARG A 212 11.21 -8.88 16.34
C ARG A 212 12.19 -7.72 16.50
N GLY A 213 13.26 -7.79 15.74
CA GLY A 213 14.32 -6.79 15.71
C GLY A 213 14.20 -5.77 14.57
N PRO A 214 15.27 -5.04 14.29
CA PRO A 214 15.30 -3.97 13.29
C PRO A 214 15.12 -4.47 11.83
N GLU A 215 15.24 -5.78 11.60
CA GLU A 215 14.96 -6.41 10.31
C GLU A 215 13.47 -6.38 9.95
N PHE A 216 12.57 -6.19 10.94
CA PHE A 216 11.13 -6.12 10.69
C PHE A 216 10.76 -4.81 10.01
N ARG A 217 10.26 -4.89 8.79
CA ARG A 217 9.99 -3.71 7.96
C ARG A 217 8.73 -2.98 8.44
N LEU A 218 8.88 -1.70 8.74
CA LEU A 218 7.77 -0.79 9.01
C LEU A 218 7.54 0.08 7.77
N ILE A 219 6.44 -0.19 7.06
CA ILE A 219 6.07 0.49 5.83
C ILE A 219 4.89 1.39 6.12
N PHE A 220 4.99 2.64 5.69
CA PHE A 220 3.96 3.65 5.89
C PHE A 220 3.47 4.19 4.56
N ALA A 221 2.17 4.10 4.31
CA ALA A 221 1.52 4.68 3.14
C ALA A 221 0.61 5.84 3.51
N SER A 222 0.68 6.93 2.75
CA SER A 222 -0.17 8.12 2.93
C SER A 222 -0.37 8.90 1.64
N VAL A 223 -1.35 9.81 1.67
CA VAL A 223 -1.46 10.87 0.67
C VAL A 223 -0.47 11.99 1.05
N ILE A 224 0.58 12.10 0.27
CA ILE A 224 1.62 13.11 0.41
C ILE A 224 1.67 13.90 -0.89
N TRP A 225 1.71 15.24 -0.80
CA TRP A 225 1.86 16.09 -1.96
C TRP A 225 2.88 17.19 -1.69
N ALA A 226 4.04 17.09 -2.33
CA ALA A 226 5.13 18.04 -2.21
C ALA A 226 5.26 18.86 -3.50
N SER A 227 5.09 20.17 -3.42
CA SER A 227 5.24 21.08 -4.56
C SER A 227 5.41 22.51 -4.08
N ASP A 228 6.18 23.34 -4.78
CA ASP A 228 6.23 24.78 -4.54
C ASP A 228 4.89 25.48 -4.81
N HIS A 229 4.01 24.84 -5.57
CA HIS A 229 2.67 25.28 -5.89
C HIS A 229 1.59 24.49 -5.16
N ALA A 230 1.93 23.78 -4.07
CA ALA A 230 1.05 22.86 -3.36
C ALA A 230 -0.32 23.46 -2.99
N GLU A 231 -0.38 24.76 -2.64
CA GLU A 231 -1.64 25.45 -2.31
C GLU A 231 -2.60 25.53 -3.50
N ARG A 232 -2.07 25.93 -4.67
CA ARG A 232 -2.86 26.03 -5.90
C ARG A 232 -3.28 24.64 -6.38
N GLU A 233 -2.33 23.71 -6.46
CA GLU A 233 -2.57 22.35 -6.94
C GLU A 233 -3.55 21.59 -6.05
N TRP A 234 -3.48 21.82 -4.73
CA TRP A 234 -4.46 21.28 -3.79
C TRP A 234 -5.87 21.79 -4.10
N ARG A 235 -6.06 23.10 -4.27
CA ARG A 235 -7.39 23.67 -4.51
C ARG A 235 -7.97 23.28 -5.86
N GLU A 236 -7.14 23.27 -6.89
CA GLU A 236 -7.58 23.10 -8.28
C GLU A 236 -7.69 21.63 -8.70
N THR A 237 -6.88 20.73 -8.15
CA THR A 237 -6.74 19.36 -8.68
C THR A 237 -6.67 18.29 -7.59
N VAL A 238 -5.68 18.36 -6.68
CA VAL A 238 -5.37 17.26 -5.74
C VAL A 238 -6.45 17.12 -4.67
N GLY A 239 -6.96 18.22 -4.13
CA GLY A 239 -8.02 18.23 -3.14
C GLY A 239 -9.35 17.69 -3.69
N PRO A 240 -9.85 18.13 -4.85
CA PRO A 240 -11.00 17.50 -5.51
C PRO A 240 -10.84 16.01 -5.76
N ALA A 241 -9.68 15.57 -6.23
CA ALA A 241 -9.35 14.16 -6.45
C ALA A 241 -9.36 13.36 -5.13
N PHE A 242 -8.77 13.91 -4.08
CA PHE A 242 -8.79 13.31 -2.74
C PHE A 242 -10.23 13.21 -2.18
N ILE A 243 -11.04 14.26 -2.34
CA ILE A 243 -12.44 14.27 -1.90
C ILE A 243 -13.24 13.20 -2.64
N TYR A 244 -13.04 13.06 -3.96
CA TYR A 244 -13.68 11.99 -4.73
C TYR A 244 -13.34 10.62 -4.15
N GLN A 245 -12.06 10.35 -3.93
CA GLN A 245 -11.59 9.09 -3.33
C GLN A 245 -12.23 8.82 -1.97
N GLN A 246 -12.28 9.84 -1.10
CA GLN A 246 -12.85 9.69 0.25
C GLN A 246 -14.37 9.44 0.22
N ARG A 247 -15.10 10.06 -0.72
CA ARG A 247 -16.52 9.79 -0.91
C ARG A 247 -16.76 8.35 -1.33
N LYS A 248 -15.95 7.83 -2.29
CA LYS A 248 -16.04 6.43 -2.70
C LYS A 248 -15.77 5.47 -1.53
N TYR A 249 -14.75 5.72 -0.72
CA TYR A 249 -14.48 4.91 0.46
C TYR A 249 -15.65 4.96 1.47
N ALA A 250 -16.21 6.13 1.72
CA ALA A 250 -17.36 6.28 2.61
C ALA A 250 -18.61 5.54 2.08
N GLU A 251 -18.85 5.55 0.76
CA GLU A 251 -19.91 4.79 0.11
C GLU A 251 -19.73 3.27 0.32
N TRP A 252 -18.51 2.76 0.18
CA TRP A 252 -18.20 1.33 0.36
C TRP A 252 -18.26 0.89 1.83
N GLU A 253 -17.97 1.80 2.75
CA GLU A 253 -18.06 1.55 4.20
C GLU A 253 -19.49 1.70 4.73
N ALA A 254 -20.43 2.20 3.95
CA ALA A 254 -21.80 2.42 4.38
C ALA A 254 -22.44 1.10 4.87
N GLY A 255 -22.91 1.12 6.12
CA GLY A 255 -23.49 -0.06 6.78
C GLY A 255 -22.53 -0.89 7.62
N MET A 256 -21.27 -0.49 7.79
CA MET A 256 -20.33 -1.17 8.69
C MET A 256 -20.48 -0.68 10.14
N PRO A 257 -20.67 -1.60 11.13
CA PRO A 257 -20.79 -1.23 12.54
C PRO A 257 -19.51 -0.67 13.17
N SER A 258 -18.37 -0.89 12.53
CA SER A 258 -17.03 -0.62 13.08
C SER A 258 -16.21 0.41 12.29
N ALA A 259 -16.77 0.98 11.26
CA ALA A 259 -16.17 2.14 10.67
C ALA A 259 -16.22 3.21 11.78
N GLY A 260 -15.10 3.44 12.43
CA GLY A 260 -14.88 4.73 13.06
C GLY A 260 -15.04 5.70 11.90
N GLY A 261 -16.30 6.11 11.65
CA GLY A 261 -16.69 6.79 10.45
C GLY A 261 -15.70 7.92 10.30
N TYR A 262 -14.95 7.90 9.22
CA TYR A 262 -14.25 9.09 8.84
C TYR A 262 -15.34 10.12 8.64
N ALA A 263 -15.58 10.93 9.69
CA ALA A 263 -16.49 12.05 9.62
C ALA A 263 -15.86 13.00 8.61
N PHE A 264 -16.19 12.76 7.35
CA PHE A 264 -15.71 13.52 6.23
C PHE A 264 -16.42 14.88 6.31
N SER A 265 -15.71 15.90 6.78
CA SER A 265 -16.26 17.26 6.88
C SER A 265 -16.58 17.85 5.51
N GLY A 266 -15.99 17.34 4.44
CA GLY A 266 -16.11 17.87 3.08
C GLY A 266 -15.39 19.21 2.88
N ASP A 267 -14.82 19.79 3.94
CA ASP A 267 -14.06 21.02 3.87
C ASP A 267 -12.63 20.74 3.41
N VAL A 268 -12.31 21.21 2.20
CA VAL A 268 -11.02 21.03 1.53
C VAL A 268 -9.87 21.64 2.35
N ASP A 269 -10.10 22.80 2.97
CA ASP A 269 -9.07 23.52 3.73
C ASP A 269 -8.81 22.85 5.09
N ASP A 270 -9.82 22.24 5.70
CA ASP A 270 -9.65 21.46 6.92
C ASP A 270 -8.91 20.15 6.65
N LEU A 271 -9.28 19.43 5.58
CA LEU A 271 -8.62 18.21 5.17
C LEU A 271 -7.12 18.44 4.86
N ARG A 272 -6.79 19.55 4.18
CA ARG A 272 -5.42 19.90 3.87
C ARG A 272 -4.52 19.98 5.11
N LYS A 273 -5.02 20.51 6.21
CA LYS A 273 -4.24 20.63 7.47
C LYS A 273 -3.89 19.28 8.07
N ARG A 274 -4.72 18.29 7.82
CA ARG A 274 -4.60 16.92 8.34
C ARG A 274 -3.79 15.99 7.44
N LEU A 275 -3.42 16.45 6.23
CA LEU A 275 -2.64 15.71 5.24
C LEU A 275 -1.20 16.21 5.17
N LEU A 276 -0.34 15.42 4.53
CA LEU A 276 1.06 15.80 4.27
C LEU A 276 1.14 16.58 2.94
N ILE A 277 0.57 17.79 2.92
CA ILE A 277 0.51 18.67 1.74
C ILE A 277 1.31 19.94 2.01
N GLY A 278 2.28 20.28 1.15
CA GLY A 278 3.10 21.48 1.36
C GLY A 278 4.31 21.57 0.44
N ARG A 279 5.20 22.52 0.75
CA ARG A 279 6.47 22.65 0.05
C ARG A 279 7.40 21.48 0.37
N PRO A 280 8.31 21.08 -0.55
CA PRO A 280 9.18 19.93 -0.37
C PRO A 280 9.91 19.91 0.99
N ALA A 281 10.54 21.02 1.38
CA ALA A 281 11.24 21.12 2.67
C ALA A 281 10.31 20.90 3.89
N GLN A 282 9.09 21.44 3.84
CA GLN A 282 8.11 21.26 4.92
C GLN A 282 7.67 19.78 5.02
N ILE A 283 7.48 19.12 3.89
CA ILE A 283 7.13 17.70 3.85
C ILE A 283 8.28 16.86 4.39
N ALA A 284 9.52 17.14 3.98
CA ALA A 284 10.70 16.46 4.50
C ALA A 284 10.82 16.59 6.03
N ASP A 285 10.65 17.80 6.58
CA ASP A 285 10.70 18.03 8.04
C ASP A 285 9.60 17.26 8.79
N ARG A 286 8.36 17.26 8.26
CA ARG A 286 7.25 16.51 8.86
C ARG A 286 7.51 15.00 8.84
N LEU A 287 8.03 14.47 7.75
CA LEU A 287 8.37 13.05 7.63
C LEU A 287 9.53 12.65 8.55
N LEU A 288 10.52 13.53 8.74
CA LEU A 288 11.58 13.32 9.73
C LEU A 288 11.04 13.26 11.16
N GLY A 289 10.17 14.19 11.53
CA GLY A 289 9.50 14.18 12.83
C GLY A 289 8.62 12.95 13.03
N LEU A 290 7.89 12.53 12.01
CA LEU A 290 7.10 11.29 12.06
C LEU A 290 8.01 10.06 12.27
N ARG A 291 9.17 9.98 11.61
CA ARG A 291 10.10 8.85 11.71
C ARG A 291 10.65 8.66 13.13
N GLU A 292 10.80 9.73 13.90
CA GLU A 292 11.18 9.64 15.31
C GLU A 292 10.12 8.94 16.18
N ALA A 293 8.84 9.14 15.84
CA ALA A 293 7.71 8.58 16.58
C ALA A 293 7.23 7.21 16.05
N TYR A 294 7.39 6.98 14.75
CA TYR A 294 7.11 5.75 14.03
C TYR A 294 8.31 5.42 13.13
N PRO A 295 9.22 4.52 13.53
CA PRO A 295 10.51 4.33 12.85
C PRO A 295 10.35 3.53 11.54
N PHE A 296 9.65 4.09 10.57
CA PHE A 296 9.45 3.48 9.26
C PHE A 296 10.76 3.38 8.47
N CYS A 297 10.92 2.29 7.74
CA CYS A 297 12.01 2.13 6.77
C CYS A 297 11.59 2.50 5.35
N GLU A 298 10.28 2.59 5.08
CA GLU A 298 9.75 2.86 3.76
C GLU A 298 8.50 3.75 3.84
N ILE A 299 8.46 4.78 2.97
CA ILE A 299 7.33 5.68 2.78
C ILE A 299 6.73 5.39 1.42
N VAL A 300 5.43 5.13 1.38
CA VAL A 300 4.68 4.87 0.16
C VAL A 300 3.73 6.02 -0.11
N VAL A 301 3.92 6.71 -1.22
CA VAL A 301 3.11 7.86 -1.61
C VAL A 301 2.16 7.50 -2.75
N TRP A 302 0.95 8.04 -2.74
CA TRP A 302 0.06 7.93 -3.89
C TRP A 302 0.72 8.60 -5.10
N ALA A 303 1.03 7.81 -6.13
CA ALA A 303 1.63 8.34 -7.36
C ALA A 303 0.64 9.23 -8.10
N ARG A 304 -0.64 8.80 -8.16
CA ARG A 304 -1.72 9.52 -8.81
C ARG A 304 -3.04 9.24 -8.07
N LEU A 305 -3.76 10.28 -7.69
CA LEU A 305 -5.14 10.18 -7.24
C LEU A 305 -6.09 10.20 -8.44
N PRO A 306 -7.30 9.61 -8.35
CA PRO A 306 -8.28 9.63 -9.44
C PRO A 306 -8.59 11.05 -9.89
N GLY A 307 -8.40 11.33 -11.19
CA GLY A 307 -8.62 12.67 -11.74
C GLY A 307 -7.40 13.58 -11.77
N VAL A 308 -6.29 13.21 -11.14
CA VAL A 308 -5.03 13.96 -11.29
C VAL A 308 -4.41 13.63 -12.67
N PRO A 309 -4.07 14.64 -13.48
CA PRO A 309 -3.38 14.43 -14.77
C PRO A 309 -2.04 13.70 -14.58
N ALA A 310 -1.70 12.81 -15.51
CA ALA A 310 -0.48 12.02 -15.44
C ALA A 310 0.80 12.89 -15.42
N GLU A 311 0.81 13.99 -16.17
CA GLU A 311 1.93 14.94 -16.21
C GLU A 311 2.14 15.63 -14.85
N LEU A 312 1.06 16.00 -14.15
CA LEU A 312 1.17 16.59 -12.81
C LEU A 312 1.66 15.54 -11.80
N ALA A 313 1.21 14.30 -11.92
CA ALA A 313 1.68 13.18 -11.12
C ALA A 313 3.18 12.91 -11.35
N LEU A 314 3.66 12.95 -12.60
CA LEU A 314 5.07 12.81 -12.95
C LEU A 314 5.92 13.94 -12.33
N ALA A 315 5.52 15.20 -12.48
CA ALA A 315 6.20 16.35 -11.87
C ALA A 315 6.28 16.22 -10.33
N HIS A 316 5.23 15.69 -9.73
CA HIS A 316 5.23 15.42 -8.29
C HIS A 316 6.24 14.33 -7.91
N LEU A 317 6.35 13.23 -8.66
CA LEU A 317 7.36 12.19 -8.41
C LEU A 317 8.79 12.74 -8.58
N GLU A 318 9.03 13.60 -9.56
CA GLU A 318 10.32 14.29 -9.75
C GLU A 318 10.67 15.17 -8.54
N THR A 319 9.71 15.95 -8.03
CA THR A 319 9.88 16.76 -6.81
C THR A 319 10.20 15.91 -5.58
N LEU A 320 9.49 14.80 -5.41
CA LEU A 320 9.75 13.87 -4.30
C LEU A 320 11.17 13.28 -4.38
N ALA A 321 11.58 12.83 -5.55
CA ALA A 321 12.90 12.23 -5.77
C ALA A 321 14.04 13.25 -5.65
N GLY A 322 13.84 14.46 -6.20
CA GLY A 322 14.89 15.50 -6.27
C GLY A 322 15.06 16.31 -4.99
N GLU A 323 14.00 16.50 -4.19
CA GLU A 323 14.01 17.42 -3.06
C GLU A 323 13.69 16.75 -1.72
N VAL A 324 12.71 15.84 -1.68
CA VAL A 324 12.30 15.20 -0.41
C VAL A 324 13.19 14.01 -0.06
N ALA A 325 13.49 13.14 -1.01
CA ALA A 325 14.33 11.96 -0.76
C ALA A 325 15.74 12.29 -0.24
N PRO A 326 16.48 13.26 -0.82
CA PRO A 326 17.78 13.64 -0.29
C PRO A 326 17.73 14.15 1.15
N ALA A 327 16.73 14.99 1.48
CA ALA A 327 16.56 15.52 2.82
C ALA A 327 16.27 14.42 3.87
N LEU A 328 15.59 13.33 3.47
CA LEU A 328 15.36 12.17 4.33
C LEU A 328 16.62 11.30 4.49
N ALA A 329 17.51 11.28 3.49
CA ALA A 329 18.73 10.49 3.50
C ALA A 329 19.81 11.09 4.40
N ASP A 330 19.91 12.43 4.47
CA ASP A 330 20.95 13.16 5.23
C ASP A 330 20.82 12.99 6.75
N ARG A 331 19.68 12.54 7.24
CA ARG A 331 19.46 12.26 8.67
C ARG A 331 19.19 10.77 8.86
N PRO A 332 20.19 9.99 9.37
CA PRO A 332 19.98 8.56 9.64
C PRO A 332 18.83 8.35 10.62
N ALA A 333 18.17 7.19 10.53
CA ALA A 333 17.16 6.79 11.51
C ALA A 333 17.80 6.70 12.92
N PRO A 334 17.08 7.08 13.97
CA PRO A 334 17.55 6.99 15.34
C PRO A 334 17.86 5.57 15.79
#